data_1e80bbfc9be644cd2d0a8c2a8bea8029
#
_entry.id   1e80bbfc9be644cd2d0a8c2a8bea8029
#
_cell.length_a   1.000
_cell.length_b   1.000
_cell.length_c   1.000
_cell.angle_alpha   90.00
_cell.angle_beta   90.00
_cell.angle_gamma   90.00
#
_symmetry.space_group_name_H-M   'P 1'
#
loop_
_entity.id
_entity.type
_entity.pdbx_description
1 polymer ?
#
loop_
_entity_poly.entity_id
_entity_poly.type
_entity_poly.pdbx_seq_one_letter_code
_entity_poly.pdbx_strand_id
1 'polypeptide(L)'
;IQAGYYSGQMMRLLQAQFGNAGRGWIAPFKLSRTNEPDDYFISSAIREWVAGRCIQANKKCPVGIGGIGIQSVSPSINLDVRIAPNNGAGYAFSQAIFYRGEKSMPMLPTGPLKDSVQTSLAMAPAVAGVMADTFRIAYPVDTLQLHSTRRKQGTDQLLPASSFRNVYYGFSLTNGNPGVLYHSIGVNGAMFVNYTDESYVRQLALLKPSLLIVSLGTNETFGRRFNSEEFSGQVRAFISLVKKYMPDTAILLTTPPECYKRTYVDKKRTYVRNANTQLAAKTLVKVAHEEGLACWDLFTATGGKSSCTKWHKERLMGRDRIHFTKEGYREQGTLLYRALMQ
;
A
#
# COMPACT_ATOMS: atom_id res chain seq x y z
N ILE A 1 8.25 -1.07 -1.05
CA ILE A 1 7.17 -0.40 -0.31
C ILE A 1 6.34 -1.42 0.46
N GLN A 2 5.89 -2.53 -0.17
CA GLN A 2 4.98 -3.50 0.46
C GLN A 2 5.49 -4.05 1.80
N ALA A 3 6.80 -4.35 1.93
CA ALA A 3 7.40 -4.81 3.19
C ALA A 3 7.53 -3.70 4.26
N GLY A 4 7.23 -2.46 3.93
CA GLY A 4 7.15 -1.35 4.87
C GLY A 4 8.47 -0.74 5.31
N TYR A 5 9.64 -1.22 4.87
CA TYR A 5 10.92 -0.71 5.40
C TYR A 5 11.23 0.72 4.95
N TYR A 6 11.04 1.02 3.67
CA TYR A 6 11.22 2.37 3.12
C TYR A 6 10.13 3.33 3.64
N SER A 7 8.87 2.99 3.39
CA SER A 7 7.73 3.81 3.80
C SER A 7 7.58 3.90 5.32
N GLY A 8 7.89 2.83 6.06
CA GLY A 8 7.88 2.85 7.52
C GLY A 8 8.97 3.74 8.12
N GLN A 9 10.15 3.86 7.47
CA GLN A 9 11.18 4.82 7.89
C GLN A 9 10.70 6.26 7.67
N MET A 10 10.14 6.55 6.50
CA MET A 10 9.52 7.85 6.21
C MET A 10 8.45 8.22 7.24
N MET A 11 7.54 7.29 7.50
CA MET A 11 6.46 7.46 8.47
C MET A 11 6.99 7.81 9.85
N ARG A 12 7.98 7.03 10.37
CA ARG A 12 8.57 7.28 11.70
C ARG A 12 9.23 8.65 11.80
N LEU A 13 10.01 9.05 10.79
CA LEU A 13 10.70 10.34 10.78
C LEU A 13 9.73 11.51 10.70
N LEU A 14 8.74 11.45 9.82
CA LEU A 14 7.71 12.48 9.70
C LEU A 14 6.86 12.60 10.96
N GLN A 15 6.47 11.46 11.55
CA GLN A 15 5.67 11.44 12.78
C GLN A 15 6.46 11.90 14.01
N ALA A 16 7.76 11.62 14.07
CA ALA A 16 8.63 12.14 15.13
C ALA A 16 8.75 13.67 15.08
N GLN A 17 8.74 14.25 13.86
CA GLN A 17 8.88 15.69 13.65
C GLN A 17 7.56 16.44 13.81
N PHE A 18 6.45 15.89 13.29
CA PHE A 18 5.19 16.62 13.13
C PHE A 18 4.01 16.03 13.93
N GLY A 19 4.26 15.02 14.77
CA GLY A 19 3.25 14.32 15.53
C GLY A 19 2.72 13.06 14.82
N ASN A 20 2.25 12.12 15.63
CA ASN A 20 1.77 10.80 15.21
C ASN A 20 0.24 10.76 15.27
N ALA A 21 -0.43 10.79 14.12
CA ALA A 21 -1.89 10.68 14.00
C ALA A 21 -2.40 9.24 13.85
N GLY A 22 -1.51 8.23 13.90
CA GLY A 22 -1.86 6.81 13.81
C GLY A 22 -1.07 6.05 12.75
N ARG A 23 -1.36 4.74 12.62
CA ARG A 23 -0.67 3.85 11.68
C ARG A 23 -1.07 4.12 10.22
N GLY A 24 -2.26 4.68 9.98
CA GLY A 24 -2.79 4.84 8.63
C GLY A 24 -3.23 3.51 8.00
N TRP A 25 -3.03 3.38 6.68
CA TRP A 25 -3.48 2.22 5.90
C TRP A 25 -2.76 0.94 6.29
N ILE A 26 -3.54 -0.12 6.55
CA ILE A 26 -3.09 -1.50 6.69
C ILE A 26 -3.91 -2.42 5.79
N ALA A 27 -3.26 -3.40 5.18
CA ALA A 27 -3.87 -4.30 4.22
C ALA A 27 -3.69 -5.77 4.63
N PRO A 28 -4.61 -6.68 4.27
CA PRO A 28 -4.55 -8.09 4.66
C PRO A 28 -3.52 -8.88 3.83
N PHE A 29 -2.25 -8.46 3.84
CA PHE A 29 -1.19 -9.05 3.03
C PHE A 29 -0.96 -10.53 3.34
N LYS A 30 -0.97 -10.92 4.62
CA LYS A 30 -0.81 -12.32 5.04
C LYS A 30 -1.92 -13.21 4.51
N LEU A 31 -3.17 -12.76 4.59
CA LEU A 31 -4.33 -13.49 4.06
C LEU A 31 -4.30 -13.53 2.51
N SER A 32 -3.64 -12.55 1.88
CA SER A 32 -3.35 -12.54 0.44
C SER A 32 -2.11 -13.36 0.05
N ARG A 33 -1.47 -14.07 0.99
CA ARG A 33 -0.27 -14.89 0.81
C ARG A 33 0.89 -14.12 0.18
N THR A 34 1.15 -12.91 0.68
CA THR A 34 2.23 -12.04 0.24
C THR A 34 2.93 -11.39 1.43
N ASN A 35 4.03 -10.67 1.18
CA ASN A 35 4.83 -10.04 2.24
C ASN A 35 4.00 -9.04 3.04
N GLU A 36 4.07 -9.12 4.35
CA GLU A 36 3.42 -8.21 5.30
C GLU A 36 4.48 -7.35 6.00
N PRO A 37 4.21 -6.06 6.27
CA PRO A 37 5.03 -5.26 7.19
C PRO A 37 5.11 -5.90 8.57
N ASP A 38 6.15 -5.57 9.32
CA ASP A 38 6.41 -6.14 10.65
C ASP A 38 5.76 -5.36 11.81
N ASP A 39 4.96 -4.33 11.51
CA ASP A 39 4.35 -3.43 12.48
C ASP A 39 2.85 -3.67 12.74
N TYR A 40 2.22 -4.59 11.99
CA TYR A 40 0.84 -5.00 12.21
C TYR A 40 0.57 -6.42 11.70
N PHE A 41 -0.57 -6.98 12.12
CA PHE A 41 -1.09 -8.26 11.65
C PHE A 41 -2.58 -8.17 11.38
N ILE A 42 -3.02 -8.73 10.26
CA ILE A 42 -4.44 -9.02 10.01
C ILE A 42 -4.56 -10.53 9.85
N SER A 43 -5.27 -11.17 10.78
CA SER A 43 -5.46 -12.62 10.82
C SER A 43 -6.94 -13.00 10.82
N SER A 44 -7.20 -14.27 10.53
CA SER A 44 -8.54 -14.86 10.51
C SER A 44 -8.44 -16.33 10.88
N ALA A 45 -9.45 -16.86 11.58
CA ALA A 45 -9.58 -18.29 11.83
C ALA A 45 -9.97 -19.06 10.56
N ILE A 46 -10.55 -18.38 9.58
CA ILE A 46 -10.89 -18.96 8.28
C ILE A 46 -9.62 -19.18 7.47
N ARG A 47 -9.50 -20.37 6.88
CA ARG A 47 -8.34 -20.71 6.04
C ARG A 47 -8.55 -20.45 4.54
N GLU A 48 -9.80 -20.35 4.11
CA GLU A 48 -10.19 -20.25 2.70
C GLU A 48 -10.42 -18.79 2.31
N TRP A 49 -9.33 -18.13 1.93
CA TRP A 49 -9.35 -16.80 1.35
C TRP A 49 -8.93 -16.84 -0.11
N VAL A 50 -9.72 -16.23 -0.98
CA VAL A 50 -9.34 -15.94 -2.36
C VAL A 50 -8.79 -14.52 -2.39
N ALA A 51 -7.59 -14.35 -2.94
CA ALA A 51 -6.94 -13.05 -3.04
C ALA A 51 -6.87 -12.54 -4.48
N GLY A 52 -7.09 -11.24 -4.66
CA GLY A 52 -6.84 -10.49 -5.89
C GLY A 52 -5.72 -9.47 -5.67
N ARG A 53 -4.86 -9.28 -6.67
CA ARG A 53 -3.81 -8.25 -6.69
C ARG A 53 -3.87 -7.46 -7.99
N CYS A 54 -3.58 -6.17 -7.93
CA CYS A 54 -3.65 -5.26 -9.09
C CYS A 54 -2.77 -5.70 -10.27
N ILE A 55 -1.69 -6.42 -10.01
CA ILE A 55 -0.75 -6.96 -11.00
C ILE A 55 -1.27 -8.17 -11.78
N GLN A 56 -2.39 -8.77 -11.36
CA GLN A 56 -2.94 -9.97 -12.01
C GLN A 56 -3.86 -9.57 -13.16
N ALA A 57 -3.63 -10.14 -14.35
CA ALA A 57 -4.53 -9.96 -15.50
C ALA A 57 -5.93 -10.51 -15.17
N ASN A 58 -6.00 -11.74 -14.66
CA ASN A 58 -7.25 -12.39 -14.25
C ASN A 58 -7.36 -12.37 -12.72
N LYS A 59 -7.95 -11.31 -12.18
CA LYS A 59 -8.16 -11.14 -10.73
C LYS A 59 -9.26 -12.07 -10.24
N LYS A 60 -8.95 -12.93 -9.27
CA LYS A 60 -9.92 -13.86 -8.68
C LYS A 60 -10.92 -13.20 -7.74
N CYS A 61 -10.60 -12.02 -7.23
CA CYS A 61 -11.54 -11.17 -6.51
C CYS A 61 -11.25 -9.69 -6.81
N PRO A 62 -12.20 -8.77 -6.56
CA PRO A 62 -11.98 -7.33 -6.69
C PRO A 62 -10.80 -6.86 -5.84
N VAL A 63 -10.09 -5.83 -6.31
CA VAL A 63 -9.03 -5.15 -5.57
C VAL A 63 -9.48 -3.76 -5.17
N GLY A 64 -9.03 -3.29 -4.02
CA GLY A 64 -9.37 -1.98 -3.48
C GLY A 64 -8.16 -1.07 -3.32
N ILE A 65 -8.28 -0.10 -2.44
CA ILE A 65 -7.35 1.00 -2.17
C ILE A 65 -5.89 0.57 -2.08
N GLY A 66 -5.61 -0.58 -1.45
CA GLY A 66 -4.25 -1.10 -1.29
C GLY A 66 -3.69 -1.83 -2.52
N GLY A 67 -4.44 -1.89 -3.64
CA GLY A 67 -4.08 -2.71 -4.80
C GLY A 67 -4.25 -4.22 -4.57
N ILE A 68 -4.87 -4.60 -3.44
CA ILE A 68 -5.23 -5.97 -3.10
C ILE A 68 -6.67 -6.06 -2.60
N GLY A 69 -7.21 -7.27 -2.62
CA GLY A 69 -8.46 -7.61 -1.97
C GLY A 69 -8.45 -9.07 -1.56
N ILE A 70 -9.20 -9.41 -0.52
CA ILE A 70 -9.46 -10.78 -0.10
C ILE A 70 -10.95 -11.05 -0.12
N GLN A 71 -11.34 -12.27 -0.49
CA GLN A 71 -12.72 -12.69 -0.55
C GLN A 71 -12.90 -14.03 0.15
N SER A 72 -13.99 -14.18 0.91
CA SER A 72 -14.43 -15.45 1.45
C SER A 72 -15.92 -15.66 1.16
N VAL A 73 -16.31 -16.92 0.99
CA VAL A 73 -17.72 -17.37 0.86
C VAL A 73 -18.23 -17.99 2.17
N SER A 74 -17.42 -18.02 3.20
CA SER A 74 -17.80 -18.56 4.51
C SER A 74 -19.05 -17.84 5.05
N PRO A 75 -20.01 -18.57 5.64
CA PRO A 75 -21.19 -17.96 6.27
C PRO A 75 -20.87 -17.18 7.53
N SER A 76 -19.70 -17.41 8.10
CA SER A 76 -19.20 -16.75 9.32
C SER A 76 -17.75 -16.37 9.09
N ILE A 77 -17.41 -15.10 9.32
CA ILE A 77 -16.08 -14.54 9.08
C ILE A 77 -15.63 -13.79 10.31
N ASN A 78 -14.39 -13.99 10.72
CA ASN A 78 -13.72 -13.16 11.70
C ASN A 78 -12.46 -12.54 11.10
N LEU A 79 -12.15 -11.33 11.55
CA LEU A 79 -10.88 -10.65 11.32
C LEU A 79 -10.34 -10.12 12.65
N ASP A 80 -9.08 -10.40 12.90
CA ASP A 80 -8.33 -9.88 14.04
C ASP A 80 -7.28 -8.90 13.50
N VAL A 81 -7.42 -7.63 13.86
CA VAL A 81 -6.45 -6.57 13.58
C VAL A 81 -5.60 -6.36 14.82
N ARG A 82 -4.28 -6.43 14.67
CA ARG A 82 -3.34 -6.23 15.77
C ARG A 82 -2.15 -5.38 15.33
N ILE A 83 -1.81 -4.40 16.14
CA ILE A 83 -0.55 -3.66 16.03
C ILE A 83 0.56 -4.46 16.72
N ALA A 84 1.73 -4.58 16.06
CA ALA A 84 2.86 -5.30 16.65
C ALA A 84 3.45 -4.51 17.82
N PRO A 85 3.69 -5.14 18.99
CA PRO A 85 4.11 -4.44 20.20
C PRO A 85 5.52 -3.81 20.09
N ASN A 86 6.37 -4.31 19.20
CA ASN A 86 7.78 -3.94 19.08
C ASN A 86 8.12 -2.97 17.94
N ASN A 87 7.12 -2.27 17.38
CA ASN A 87 7.40 -1.36 16.27
C ASN A 87 8.03 -0.03 16.68
N GLY A 88 8.13 0.26 17.97
CA GLY A 88 8.79 1.45 18.54
C GLY A 88 8.05 2.78 18.32
N ALA A 89 6.90 2.79 17.64
CA ALA A 89 6.22 4.01 17.23
C ALA A 89 4.88 4.27 17.94
N GLY A 90 4.41 3.33 18.78
CA GLY A 90 3.18 3.53 19.54
C GLY A 90 1.94 3.71 18.64
N TYR A 91 1.63 2.73 17.81
CA TYR A 91 0.48 2.80 16.89
C TYR A 91 -0.84 2.32 17.48
N ALA A 92 -1.02 2.40 18.80
CA ALA A 92 -2.34 2.22 19.39
C ALA A 92 -3.34 3.17 18.72
N PHE A 93 -4.57 2.71 18.48
CA PHE A 93 -5.58 3.44 17.74
C PHE A 93 -6.89 3.55 18.52
N SER A 94 -7.58 4.65 18.36
CA SER A 94 -8.93 4.88 18.89
C SER A 94 -10.00 4.91 17.81
N GLN A 95 -9.58 4.84 16.52
CA GLN A 95 -10.51 4.73 15.41
C GLN A 95 -9.95 3.80 14.34
N ALA A 96 -10.79 2.92 13.81
CA ALA A 96 -10.52 2.11 12.65
C ALA A 96 -11.60 2.35 11.59
N ILE A 97 -11.20 2.70 10.36
CA ILE A 97 -12.10 2.75 9.20
C ILE A 97 -11.84 1.49 8.39
N PHE A 98 -12.86 0.66 8.25
CA PHE A 98 -12.80 -0.60 7.54
C PHE A 98 -13.38 -0.46 6.14
N TYR A 99 -12.60 -0.83 5.14
CA TYR A 99 -12.99 -0.74 3.73
C TYR A 99 -13.36 -2.10 3.18
N ARG A 100 -14.61 -2.24 2.72
CA ARG A 100 -15.17 -3.46 2.17
C ARG A 100 -15.86 -3.22 0.83
N GLY A 101 -16.07 -4.29 0.06
CA GLY A 101 -16.88 -4.23 -1.16
C GLY A 101 -18.34 -3.92 -0.85
N GLU A 102 -19.01 -3.24 -1.76
CA GLU A 102 -20.41 -2.79 -1.61
C GLU A 102 -21.39 -3.92 -1.23
N LYS A 103 -21.21 -5.11 -1.84
CA LYS A 103 -22.05 -6.30 -1.58
C LYS A 103 -21.53 -7.18 -0.44
N SER A 104 -20.58 -6.68 0.35
CA SER A 104 -20.04 -7.41 1.50
C SER A 104 -20.86 -7.12 2.74
N MET A 105 -21.04 -8.15 3.56
CA MET A 105 -21.64 -7.97 4.87
C MET A 105 -20.77 -7.03 5.73
N PRO A 106 -21.38 -6.14 6.51
CA PRO A 106 -20.63 -5.39 7.53
C PRO A 106 -20.06 -6.34 8.57
N MET A 107 -18.99 -5.91 9.21
CA MET A 107 -18.42 -6.60 10.36
C MET A 107 -18.78 -5.84 11.65
N LEU A 108 -18.94 -6.55 12.74
CA LEU A 108 -19.25 -5.99 14.05
C LEU A 108 -18.14 -6.33 15.05
N PRO A 109 -17.85 -5.44 15.99
CA PRO A 109 -16.89 -5.71 17.05
C PRO A 109 -17.31 -6.92 17.90
N THR A 110 -16.29 -7.70 18.32
CA THR A 110 -16.46 -8.85 19.22
C THR A 110 -15.35 -8.84 20.28
N GLY A 111 -15.40 -9.83 21.16
CA GLY A 111 -14.42 -9.96 22.25
C GLY A 111 -14.55 -8.89 23.33
N PRO A 112 -13.48 -8.63 24.10
CA PRO A 112 -13.52 -7.75 25.28
C PRO A 112 -13.90 -6.29 24.97
N LEU A 113 -13.64 -5.84 23.74
CA LEU A 113 -13.89 -4.45 23.33
C LEU A 113 -15.31 -4.21 22.80
N LYS A 114 -16.16 -5.24 22.68
CA LYS A 114 -17.47 -5.16 22.04
C LYS A 114 -18.30 -3.96 22.50
N ASP A 115 -18.38 -3.75 23.81
CA ASP A 115 -19.22 -2.71 24.43
C ASP A 115 -18.52 -1.32 24.48
N SER A 116 -17.23 -1.27 24.12
CA SER A 116 -16.42 -0.04 24.09
C SER A 116 -16.28 0.54 22.69
N VAL A 117 -16.93 -0.04 21.68
CA VAL A 117 -16.81 0.37 20.26
C VAL A 117 -18.13 0.90 19.74
N GLN A 118 -18.15 2.17 19.39
CA GLN A 118 -19.23 2.78 18.63
C GLN A 118 -19.02 2.47 17.14
N THR A 119 -19.97 1.75 16.53
CA THR A 119 -19.93 1.35 15.13
C THR A 119 -20.82 2.25 14.29
N SER A 120 -20.27 2.83 13.22
CA SER A 120 -21.01 3.57 12.19
C SER A 120 -20.82 2.84 10.86
N LEU A 121 -21.85 2.12 10.42
CA LEU A 121 -21.82 1.41 9.14
C LEU A 121 -22.12 2.37 8.00
N ALA A 122 -21.41 2.20 6.89
CA ALA A 122 -21.67 2.97 5.67
C ALA A 122 -23.04 2.63 5.12
N MET A 123 -23.86 3.65 4.89
CA MET A 123 -25.24 3.50 4.43
C MET A 123 -25.39 3.51 2.91
N ALA A 124 -24.45 4.07 2.17
CA ALA A 124 -24.40 4.26 0.71
C ALA A 124 -24.39 5.75 0.31
N PRO A 125 -24.02 6.13 -0.91
CA PRO A 125 -23.55 5.24 -1.98
C PRO A 125 -22.09 4.82 -1.80
N ALA A 126 -21.74 3.64 -2.34
CA ALA A 126 -20.36 3.20 -2.41
C ALA A 126 -19.53 4.08 -3.35
N VAL A 127 -18.29 4.37 -2.98
CA VAL A 127 -17.34 5.04 -3.89
C VAL A 127 -16.60 3.98 -4.69
N ALA A 128 -16.87 3.92 -5.99
CA ALA A 128 -16.30 2.92 -6.90
C ALA A 128 -16.38 1.47 -6.32
N GLY A 129 -17.54 1.11 -5.76
CA GLY A 129 -17.81 -0.21 -5.20
C GLY A 129 -17.22 -0.46 -3.80
N VAL A 130 -16.71 0.59 -3.12
CA VAL A 130 -16.15 0.50 -1.76
C VAL A 130 -17.05 1.19 -0.74
N MET A 131 -17.32 0.50 0.35
CA MET A 131 -17.99 1.01 1.56
C MET A 131 -16.96 1.18 2.67
N ALA A 132 -17.14 2.18 3.54
CA ALA A 132 -16.23 2.49 4.63
C ALA A 132 -17.00 2.51 5.97
N ASP A 133 -16.87 1.43 6.74
CA ASP A 133 -17.45 1.33 8.08
C ASP A 133 -16.48 1.93 9.11
N THR A 134 -16.97 2.68 10.09
CA THR A 134 -16.14 3.34 11.10
C THR A 134 -16.40 2.74 12.49
N PHE A 135 -15.31 2.36 13.14
CA PHE A 135 -15.28 1.91 14.54
C PHE A 135 -14.57 2.95 15.38
N ARG A 136 -15.28 3.61 16.31
CA ARG A 136 -14.70 4.53 17.30
C ARG A 136 -14.62 3.81 18.63
N ILE A 137 -13.45 3.80 19.24
CA ILE A 137 -13.11 3.07 20.44
C ILE A 137 -12.90 4.09 21.55
N ALA A 138 -13.48 3.85 22.73
CA ALA A 138 -13.49 4.78 23.85
C ALA A 138 -12.07 5.15 24.37
N TYR A 139 -11.08 4.29 24.13
CA TYR A 139 -9.69 4.48 24.53
C TYR A 139 -8.74 3.84 23.49
N PRO A 140 -7.46 4.24 23.43
CA PRO A 140 -6.51 3.66 22.49
C PRO A 140 -6.28 2.16 22.76
N VAL A 141 -6.30 1.36 21.70
CA VAL A 141 -6.08 -0.10 21.74
C VAL A 141 -5.06 -0.52 20.68
N ASP A 142 -4.48 -1.69 20.86
CA ASP A 142 -3.57 -2.31 19.88
C ASP A 142 -4.23 -3.47 19.11
N THR A 143 -5.45 -3.85 19.50
CA THR A 143 -6.17 -4.99 18.91
C THR A 143 -7.65 -4.66 18.72
N LEU A 144 -8.22 -5.08 17.59
CA LEU A 144 -9.64 -5.02 17.29
C LEU A 144 -10.08 -6.34 16.67
N GLN A 145 -11.07 -6.99 17.28
CA GLN A 145 -11.68 -8.23 16.80
C GLN A 145 -13.02 -7.93 16.15
N LEU A 146 -13.21 -8.41 14.93
CA LEU A 146 -14.41 -8.20 14.14
C LEU A 146 -15.00 -9.53 13.69
N HIS A 147 -16.32 -9.58 13.65
CA HIS A 147 -17.08 -10.74 13.20
C HIS A 147 -18.21 -10.34 12.27
N SER A 148 -18.51 -11.20 11.31
CA SER A 148 -19.64 -11.09 10.39
C SER A 148 -20.29 -12.46 10.21
N THR A 149 -21.61 -12.48 10.07
CA THR A 149 -22.37 -13.70 9.78
C THR A 149 -23.47 -13.44 8.77
N ARG A 150 -23.72 -14.40 7.88
CA ARG A 150 -24.84 -14.38 6.92
C ARG A 150 -26.19 -14.73 7.54
N ARG A 151 -26.37 -14.58 8.83
CA ARG A 151 -27.67 -14.80 9.46
C ARG A 151 -28.57 -13.60 9.23
N LYS A 152 -29.85 -13.85 8.99
CA LYS A 152 -30.88 -12.83 9.02
C LYS A 152 -31.00 -12.33 10.47
N GLN A 153 -30.97 -11.01 10.63
CA GLN A 153 -31.01 -10.41 11.97
C GLN A 153 -32.20 -10.93 12.79
N GLY A 154 -31.92 -11.40 14.00
CA GLY A 154 -32.92 -11.93 14.91
C GLY A 154 -33.41 -13.36 14.61
N THR A 155 -32.78 -14.09 13.68
CA THR A 155 -33.13 -15.47 13.32
C THR A 155 -31.89 -16.33 13.12
N ASP A 156 -32.06 -17.66 13.12
CA ASP A 156 -31.01 -18.62 12.76
C ASP A 156 -30.92 -18.86 11.24
N GLN A 157 -31.79 -18.21 10.46
CA GLN A 157 -31.85 -18.39 9.01
C GLN A 157 -30.63 -17.76 8.33
N LEU A 158 -29.89 -18.57 7.55
CA LEU A 158 -28.79 -18.08 6.71
C LEU A 158 -29.33 -17.41 5.45
N LEU A 159 -28.79 -16.24 5.14
CA LEU A 159 -29.02 -15.59 3.85
C LEU A 159 -28.34 -16.38 2.71
N PRO A 160 -28.88 -16.39 1.50
CA PRO A 160 -28.28 -17.09 0.36
C PRO A 160 -26.84 -16.65 0.10
N ALA A 161 -25.94 -17.59 -0.21
CA ALA A 161 -24.54 -17.30 -0.53
C ALA A 161 -24.39 -16.36 -1.74
N SER A 162 -25.34 -16.43 -2.70
CA SER A 162 -25.37 -15.57 -3.87
C SER A 162 -25.65 -14.09 -3.57
N SER A 163 -26.25 -13.78 -2.41
CA SER A 163 -26.60 -12.41 -2.02
C SER A 163 -25.38 -11.59 -1.54
N PHE A 164 -24.27 -12.24 -1.17
CA PHE A 164 -23.11 -11.58 -0.60
C PHE A 164 -21.81 -12.09 -1.21
N ARG A 165 -20.91 -11.14 -1.50
CA ARG A 165 -19.51 -11.40 -1.81
C ARG A 165 -18.68 -10.66 -0.77
N ASN A 166 -18.22 -11.36 0.27
CA ASN A 166 -17.46 -10.76 1.35
C ASN A 166 -16.04 -10.42 0.88
N VAL A 167 -15.92 -9.26 0.26
CA VAL A 167 -14.66 -8.70 -0.23
C VAL A 167 -14.19 -7.64 0.75
N TYR A 168 -12.97 -7.77 1.23
CA TYR A 168 -12.35 -6.86 2.19
C TYR A 168 -11.02 -6.34 1.66
N TYR A 169 -10.75 -5.04 1.89
CA TYR A 169 -9.61 -4.35 1.31
C TYR A 169 -8.56 -3.97 2.36
N GLY A 170 -8.98 -3.57 3.55
CA GLY A 170 -8.07 -3.16 4.62
C GLY A 170 -8.69 -2.15 5.58
N PHE A 171 -7.83 -1.51 6.36
CA PHE A 171 -8.21 -0.54 7.37
C PHE A 171 -7.35 0.71 7.29
N SER A 172 -7.90 1.84 7.74
CA SER A 172 -7.15 3.03 8.14
C SER A 172 -7.28 3.21 9.64
N LEU A 173 -6.15 3.22 10.35
CA LEU A 173 -6.08 3.30 11.82
C LEU A 173 -5.59 4.67 12.25
N THR A 174 -6.37 5.36 13.11
CA THR A 174 -6.03 6.68 13.67
C THR A 174 -6.16 6.68 15.18
N ASN A 175 -5.43 7.59 15.84
CA ASN A 175 -5.45 7.71 17.31
C ASN A 175 -6.10 9.02 17.81
N GLY A 176 -6.59 9.86 16.88
CA GLY A 176 -7.24 11.14 17.20
C GLY A 176 -6.27 12.29 17.49
N ASN A 177 -4.97 12.06 17.55
CA ASN A 177 -3.97 13.12 17.76
C ASN A 177 -3.71 13.90 16.47
N PRO A 178 -3.35 15.19 16.55
CA PRO A 178 -2.83 15.93 15.40
C PRO A 178 -1.48 15.36 14.95
N GLY A 179 -1.17 15.47 13.66
CA GLY A 179 0.10 15.01 13.12
C GLY A 179 -0.02 14.35 11.76
N VAL A 180 0.99 13.57 11.42
CA VAL A 180 1.09 12.85 10.14
C VAL A 180 0.36 11.52 10.22
N LEU A 181 -0.59 11.32 9.32
CA LEU A 181 -1.19 10.03 9.01
C LEU A 181 -0.61 9.51 7.70
N TYR A 182 0.27 8.53 7.78
CA TYR A 182 1.02 8.01 6.63
C TYR A 182 0.38 6.72 6.10
N HIS A 183 -0.19 6.77 4.90
CA HIS A 183 -0.75 5.60 4.22
C HIS A 183 0.31 4.94 3.33
N SER A 184 0.80 3.77 3.73
CA SER A 184 1.74 2.99 2.92
C SER A 184 0.98 2.00 2.04
N ILE A 185 0.98 2.24 0.72
CA ILE A 185 0.32 1.40 -0.28
C ILE A 185 1.38 0.88 -1.25
N GLY A 186 1.36 -0.43 -1.50
CA GLY A 186 2.27 -1.02 -2.48
C GLY A 186 2.03 -2.51 -2.64
N VAL A 187 2.16 -2.99 -3.88
CA VAL A 187 2.07 -4.40 -4.25
C VAL A 187 3.35 -4.80 -4.97
N ASN A 188 3.97 -5.90 -4.55
CA ASN A 188 5.18 -6.41 -5.21
C ASN A 188 4.93 -6.64 -6.70
N GLY A 189 5.82 -6.13 -7.54
CA GLY A 189 5.71 -6.23 -8.99
C GLY A 189 4.81 -5.18 -9.64
N ALA A 190 4.20 -4.26 -8.89
CA ALA A 190 3.31 -3.26 -9.45
C ALA A 190 4.06 -2.22 -10.32
N MET A 191 3.37 -1.77 -11.36
CA MET A 191 3.75 -0.77 -12.33
C MET A 191 2.70 0.34 -12.39
N PHE A 192 2.97 1.46 -13.06
CA PHE A 192 2.00 2.54 -13.24
C PHE A 192 0.67 2.02 -13.83
N VAL A 193 0.73 1.19 -14.85
CA VAL A 193 -0.48 0.63 -15.49
C VAL A 193 -1.38 -0.15 -14.54
N ASN A 194 -0.85 -0.69 -13.45
CA ASN A 194 -1.66 -1.44 -12.47
C ASN A 194 -2.49 -0.53 -11.56
N TYR A 195 -2.17 0.75 -11.50
CA TYR A 195 -2.84 1.78 -10.72
C TYR A 195 -3.55 2.82 -11.59
N THR A 196 -3.36 2.78 -12.91
CA THR A 196 -4.01 3.67 -13.88
C THR A 196 -5.39 3.13 -14.23
N ASP A 197 -6.28 3.16 -13.24
CA ASP A 197 -7.67 2.76 -13.33
C ASP A 197 -8.53 3.79 -12.59
N GLU A 198 -9.60 4.24 -13.22
CA GLU A 198 -10.47 5.29 -12.67
C GLU A 198 -11.10 4.88 -11.35
N SER A 199 -11.61 3.66 -11.27
CA SER A 199 -12.22 3.14 -10.03
C SER A 199 -11.20 3.08 -8.90
N TYR A 200 -9.97 2.65 -9.20
CA TYR A 200 -8.90 2.61 -8.22
C TYR A 200 -8.55 4.01 -7.67
N VAL A 201 -8.37 5.01 -8.56
CA VAL A 201 -8.01 6.37 -8.11
C VAL A 201 -9.14 7.01 -7.32
N ARG A 202 -10.42 6.78 -7.70
CA ARG A 202 -11.59 7.20 -6.90
C ARG A 202 -11.62 6.55 -5.52
N GLN A 203 -11.24 5.28 -5.41
CA GLN A 203 -11.12 4.61 -4.11
C GLN A 203 -9.97 5.20 -3.29
N LEU A 204 -8.82 5.49 -3.92
CA LEU A 204 -7.66 6.11 -3.26
C LEU A 204 -8.03 7.48 -2.66
N ALA A 205 -8.87 8.24 -3.32
CA ALA A 205 -9.39 9.53 -2.84
C ALA A 205 -10.15 9.43 -1.51
N LEU A 206 -10.66 8.26 -1.11
CA LEU A 206 -11.26 8.03 0.20
C LEU A 206 -10.30 8.25 1.37
N LEU A 207 -8.99 8.13 1.11
CA LEU A 207 -7.95 8.39 2.11
C LEU A 207 -7.62 9.89 2.26
N LYS A 208 -8.13 10.75 1.38
CA LYS A 208 -7.96 12.21 1.38
C LYS A 208 -6.49 12.65 1.58
N PRO A 209 -5.53 12.15 0.77
CA PRO A 209 -4.14 12.49 0.95
C PRO A 209 -3.88 13.96 0.61
N SER A 210 -3.12 14.68 1.47
CA SER A 210 -2.58 16.01 1.15
C SER A 210 -1.35 15.92 0.23
N LEU A 211 -0.59 14.82 0.34
CA LEU A 211 0.58 14.52 -0.49
C LEU A 211 0.53 13.06 -0.95
N LEU A 212 0.68 12.83 -2.24
CA LEU A 212 0.85 11.51 -2.85
C LEU A 212 2.30 11.34 -3.34
N ILE A 213 3.06 10.47 -2.67
CA ILE A 213 4.42 10.11 -3.10
C ILE A 213 4.34 8.85 -3.98
N VAL A 214 4.72 8.96 -5.24
CA VAL A 214 4.64 7.89 -6.24
C VAL A 214 6.03 7.30 -6.47
N SER A 215 6.27 6.09 -5.95
CA SER A 215 7.55 5.37 -6.04
C SER A 215 7.39 4.12 -6.91
N LEU A 216 7.33 4.31 -8.21
CA LEU A 216 7.20 3.28 -9.26
C LEU A 216 8.31 3.46 -10.32
N GLY A 217 8.37 2.56 -11.30
CA GLY A 217 9.33 2.64 -12.40
C GLY A 217 10.36 1.51 -12.43
N THR A 218 10.67 0.88 -11.30
CA THR A 218 11.64 -0.24 -11.28
C THR A 218 11.13 -1.43 -12.10
N ASN A 219 9.89 -1.85 -11.93
CA ASN A 219 9.35 -3.04 -12.59
C ASN A 219 9.21 -2.85 -14.10
N GLU A 220 8.84 -1.68 -14.55
CA GLU A 220 8.75 -1.32 -15.97
C GLU A 220 10.08 -1.52 -16.69
N THR A 221 11.20 -1.27 -16.01
CA THR A 221 12.55 -1.40 -16.60
C THR A 221 12.98 -2.82 -16.89
N PHE A 222 12.28 -3.83 -16.36
CA PHE A 222 12.56 -5.25 -16.59
C PHE A 222 11.91 -5.82 -17.84
N GLY A 223 11.00 -5.09 -18.49
CA GLY A 223 10.42 -5.49 -19.77
C GLY A 223 11.48 -5.79 -20.84
N ARG A 224 11.12 -6.62 -21.82
CA ARG A 224 12.04 -6.99 -22.92
C ARG A 224 12.50 -5.77 -23.72
N ARG A 225 11.59 -4.81 -23.92
CA ARG A 225 11.86 -3.53 -24.60
C ARG A 225 11.26 -2.43 -23.73
N PHE A 226 12.10 -1.73 -22.98
CA PHE A 226 11.68 -0.51 -22.29
C PHE A 226 11.62 0.63 -23.34
N ASN A 227 10.48 1.30 -23.38
CA ASN A 227 10.27 2.47 -24.24
C ASN A 227 9.95 3.67 -23.33
N SER A 228 10.77 4.73 -23.41
CA SER A 228 10.61 5.91 -22.55
C SER A 228 9.35 6.72 -22.89
N GLU A 229 8.89 6.72 -24.15
CA GLU A 229 7.69 7.43 -24.57
C GLU A 229 6.43 6.72 -24.06
N GLU A 230 6.34 5.40 -24.24
CA GLU A 230 5.26 4.59 -23.68
C GLU A 230 5.21 4.72 -22.16
N PHE A 231 6.36 4.66 -21.48
CA PHE A 231 6.45 4.83 -20.03
C PHE A 231 5.99 6.24 -19.62
N SER A 232 6.40 7.28 -20.34
CA SER A 232 5.92 8.66 -20.12
C SER A 232 4.40 8.75 -20.22
N GLY A 233 3.81 8.11 -21.25
CA GLY A 233 2.36 8.05 -21.42
C GLY A 233 1.63 7.40 -20.24
N GLN A 234 2.16 6.29 -19.71
CA GLN A 234 1.61 5.61 -18.54
C GLN A 234 1.67 6.49 -17.28
N VAL A 235 2.78 7.19 -17.05
CA VAL A 235 2.96 8.12 -15.94
C VAL A 235 1.94 9.26 -16.03
N ARG A 236 1.81 9.89 -17.21
CA ARG A 236 0.85 10.99 -17.43
C ARG A 236 -0.60 10.55 -17.26
N ALA A 237 -0.96 9.37 -17.76
CA ALA A 237 -2.30 8.83 -17.60
C ALA A 237 -2.67 8.67 -16.11
N PHE A 238 -1.74 8.17 -15.28
CA PHE A 238 -1.95 8.09 -13.84
C PHE A 238 -2.08 9.48 -13.19
N ILE A 239 -1.16 10.41 -13.51
CA ILE A 239 -1.20 11.80 -13.00
C ILE A 239 -2.53 12.48 -13.35
N SER A 240 -3.01 12.31 -14.58
CA SER A 240 -4.27 12.89 -15.04
C SER A 240 -5.47 12.40 -14.22
N LEU A 241 -5.52 11.10 -13.88
CA LEU A 241 -6.55 10.56 -13.00
C LEU A 241 -6.43 11.12 -11.57
N VAL A 242 -5.21 11.24 -11.05
CA VAL A 242 -4.99 11.82 -9.71
C VAL A 242 -5.45 13.28 -9.68
N LYS A 243 -5.05 14.11 -10.64
CA LYS A 243 -5.48 15.52 -10.75
C LYS A 243 -7.02 15.64 -10.87
N LYS A 244 -7.66 14.70 -11.59
CA LYS A 244 -9.13 14.69 -11.77
C LYS A 244 -9.89 14.38 -10.48
N TYR A 245 -9.44 13.39 -9.70
CA TYR A 245 -10.18 12.88 -8.53
C TYR A 245 -9.66 13.34 -7.19
N MET A 246 -8.45 13.91 -7.15
CA MET A 246 -7.80 14.44 -5.96
C MET A 246 -7.10 15.78 -6.31
N PRO A 247 -7.85 16.81 -6.74
CA PRO A 247 -7.27 18.06 -7.26
C PRO A 247 -6.41 18.82 -6.25
N ASP A 248 -6.71 18.69 -4.95
CA ASP A 248 -5.98 19.35 -3.86
C ASP A 248 -4.77 18.54 -3.35
N THR A 249 -4.52 17.36 -3.93
CA THR A 249 -3.41 16.50 -3.52
C THR A 249 -2.13 16.89 -4.23
N ALA A 250 -1.10 17.29 -3.49
CA ALA A 250 0.24 17.46 -4.05
C ALA A 250 0.82 16.11 -4.51
N ILE A 251 1.52 16.11 -5.64
CA ILE A 251 2.13 14.89 -6.21
C ILE A 251 3.65 15.03 -6.19
N LEU A 252 4.34 14.05 -5.60
CA LEU A 252 5.79 13.88 -5.64
C LEU A 252 6.12 12.59 -6.37
N LEU A 253 6.78 12.68 -7.52
CA LEU A 253 7.34 11.51 -8.20
C LEU A 253 8.70 11.19 -7.62
N THR A 254 9.03 9.88 -7.48
CA THR A 254 10.39 9.46 -7.12
C THR A 254 10.94 8.54 -8.20
N THR A 255 12.20 8.75 -8.59
CA THR A 255 12.84 7.93 -9.62
C THR A 255 13.23 6.56 -9.08
N PRO A 256 13.28 5.48 -9.91
CA PRO A 256 13.81 4.19 -9.47
C PRO A 256 15.33 4.28 -9.25
N PRO A 257 15.88 3.67 -8.18
CA PRO A 257 17.32 3.57 -7.99
C PRO A 257 17.93 2.62 -9.03
N GLU A 258 19.27 2.67 -9.20
CA GLU A 258 19.95 1.74 -10.07
C GLU A 258 19.76 0.29 -9.59
N CYS A 259 19.55 -0.61 -10.53
CA CYS A 259 19.55 -2.05 -10.27
C CYS A 259 20.21 -2.82 -11.41
N TYR A 260 20.48 -4.11 -11.18
CA TYR A 260 21.09 -4.99 -12.18
C TYR A 260 20.11 -6.10 -12.57
N LYS A 261 20.29 -6.61 -13.78
CA LYS A 261 19.58 -7.79 -14.29
C LYS A 261 20.46 -9.03 -14.13
N ARG A 262 19.86 -10.12 -13.67
CA ARG A 262 20.49 -11.42 -13.69
C ARG A 262 20.62 -11.93 -15.11
N THR A 263 21.79 -12.39 -15.48
CA THR A 263 22.07 -13.05 -16.76
C THR A 263 22.98 -14.26 -16.54
N TYR A 264 23.28 -15.00 -17.60
CA TYR A 264 24.16 -16.14 -17.57
C TYR A 264 25.22 -15.98 -18.68
N VAL A 265 26.49 -16.16 -18.31
CA VAL A 265 27.64 -16.24 -19.20
C VAL A 265 28.32 -17.58 -18.92
N ASP A 266 28.52 -18.40 -19.94
CA ASP A 266 29.07 -19.76 -19.81
C ASP A 266 28.38 -20.60 -18.71
N LYS A 267 27.04 -20.55 -18.69
CA LYS A 267 26.20 -21.22 -17.68
C LYS A 267 26.41 -20.68 -16.23
N LYS A 268 27.29 -19.73 -16.01
CA LYS A 268 27.50 -19.09 -14.69
C LYS A 268 26.60 -17.87 -14.55
N ARG A 269 25.91 -17.80 -13.38
CA ARG A 269 25.07 -16.65 -13.04
C ARG A 269 25.93 -15.40 -12.87
N THR A 270 25.60 -14.36 -13.63
CA THR A 270 26.22 -13.06 -13.52
C THR A 270 25.17 -11.96 -13.46
N TYR A 271 25.58 -10.73 -13.25
CA TYR A 271 24.70 -9.57 -13.15
C TYR A 271 25.21 -8.45 -14.07
N VAL A 272 24.31 -7.93 -14.89
CA VAL A 272 24.59 -6.80 -15.77
C VAL A 272 23.74 -5.59 -15.36
N ARG A 273 24.29 -4.41 -15.53
CA ARG A 273 23.59 -3.16 -15.24
C ARG A 273 22.28 -3.09 -16.03
N ASN A 274 21.19 -2.75 -15.38
CA ASN A 274 19.94 -2.43 -16.06
C ASN A 274 19.95 -0.96 -16.50
N ALA A 275 20.38 -0.71 -17.76
CA ALA A 275 20.45 0.64 -18.29
C ALA A 275 19.07 1.34 -18.33
N ASN A 276 17.97 0.57 -18.39
CA ASN A 276 16.61 1.12 -18.44
C ASN A 276 16.24 1.87 -17.17
N THR A 277 16.84 1.57 -16.00
CA THR A 277 16.57 2.32 -14.76
C THR A 277 16.98 3.79 -14.89
N GLN A 278 18.10 4.06 -15.54
CA GLN A 278 18.53 5.43 -15.81
C GLN A 278 17.60 6.13 -16.81
N LEU A 279 17.13 5.42 -17.84
CA LEU A 279 16.16 5.98 -18.79
C LEU A 279 14.83 6.29 -18.09
N ALA A 280 14.32 5.38 -17.25
CA ALA A 280 13.11 5.61 -16.48
C ALA A 280 13.26 6.79 -15.49
N ALA A 281 14.42 6.92 -14.84
CA ALA A 281 14.70 8.06 -13.95
C ALA A 281 14.63 9.38 -14.73
N LYS A 282 15.34 9.47 -15.86
CA LYS A 282 15.30 10.67 -16.73
C LYS A 282 13.90 10.98 -17.23
N THR A 283 13.12 9.95 -17.60
CA THR A 283 11.74 10.12 -18.06
C THR A 283 10.85 10.69 -16.95
N LEU A 284 10.95 10.18 -15.70
CA LEU A 284 10.18 10.68 -14.57
C LEU A 284 10.51 12.12 -14.23
N VAL A 285 11.81 12.50 -14.22
CA VAL A 285 12.23 13.90 -14.02
C VAL A 285 11.65 14.79 -15.10
N LYS A 286 11.75 14.38 -16.38
CA LYS A 286 11.18 15.13 -17.51
C LYS A 286 9.66 15.30 -17.36
N VAL A 287 8.93 14.21 -17.10
CA VAL A 287 7.46 14.27 -16.93
C VAL A 287 7.08 15.17 -15.77
N ALA A 288 7.77 15.05 -14.62
CA ALA A 288 7.49 15.90 -13.47
C ALA A 288 7.64 17.40 -13.81
N HIS A 289 8.74 17.76 -14.50
CA HIS A 289 8.98 19.13 -14.92
C HIS A 289 7.86 19.64 -15.87
N GLU A 290 7.51 18.85 -16.88
CA GLU A 290 6.49 19.22 -17.88
C GLU A 290 5.07 19.28 -17.29
N GLU A 291 4.78 18.49 -16.24
CA GLU A 291 3.50 18.47 -15.52
C GLU A 291 3.43 19.45 -14.34
N GLY A 292 4.51 20.19 -14.05
CA GLY A 292 4.61 21.10 -12.92
C GLY A 292 4.57 20.40 -11.56
N LEU A 293 5.17 19.19 -11.46
CA LEU A 293 5.18 18.37 -10.26
C LEU A 293 6.54 18.36 -9.58
N ALA A 294 6.56 18.10 -8.27
CA ALA A 294 7.79 17.80 -7.56
C ALA A 294 8.35 16.42 -7.98
N CYS A 295 9.67 16.33 -8.08
CA CYS A 295 10.38 15.07 -8.35
C CYS A 295 11.59 14.93 -7.45
N TRP A 296 11.70 13.80 -6.76
CA TRP A 296 12.90 13.43 -6.06
C TRP A 296 13.69 12.38 -6.84
N ASP A 297 14.88 12.76 -7.29
CA ASP A 297 15.74 11.88 -8.08
C ASP A 297 16.52 10.90 -7.18
N LEU A 298 15.86 9.81 -6.77
CA LEU A 298 16.46 8.72 -6.00
C LEU A 298 17.62 8.07 -6.75
N PHE A 299 17.58 7.98 -8.09
CA PHE A 299 18.67 7.44 -8.88
C PHE A 299 19.98 8.21 -8.60
N THR A 300 19.93 9.53 -8.67
CA THR A 300 21.08 10.38 -8.39
C THR A 300 21.43 10.40 -6.89
N ALA A 301 20.44 10.49 -6.01
CA ALA A 301 20.63 10.54 -4.56
C ALA A 301 21.34 9.29 -4.00
N THR A 302 21.14 8.12 -4.62
CA THR A 302 21.83 6.88 -4.26
C THR A 302 23.23 6.74 -4.87
N GLY A 303 23.66 7.69 -5.70
CA GLY A 303 24.97 7.72 -6.35
C GLY A 303 24.95 7.44 -7.86
N GLY A 304 23.78 7.37 -8.48
CA GLY A 304 23.63 7.26 -9.94
C GLY A 304 24.20 5.97 -10.52
N LYS A 305 24.91 6.09 -11.63
CA LYS A 305 25.54 4.96 -12.32
C LYS A 305 26.58 4.30 -11.42
N SER A 306 26.54 2.96 -11.30
CA SER A 306 27.38 2.11 -10.46
C SER A 306 27.03 2.13 -8.95
N SER A 307 25.98 2.84 -8.55
CA SER A 307 25.50 2.84 -7.15
C SER A 307 25.11 1.46 -6.65
N CYS A 308 24.48 0.63 -7.50
CA CYS A 308 24.13 -0.76 -7.16
C CYS A 308 25.34 -1.57 -6.67
N THR A 309 26.51 -1.42 -7.31
CA THR A 309 27.72 -2.11 -6.89
C THR A 309 28.24 -1.61 -5.55
N LYS A 310 28.20 -0.29 -5.31
CA LYS A 310 28.57 0.32 -4.05
C LYS A 310 27.68 -0.17 -2.91
N TRP A 311 26.38 -0.01 -3.06
CA TRP A 311 25.39 -0.40 -2.05
C TRP A 311 25.42 -1.90 -1.76
N HIS A 312 25.72 -2.72 -2.78
CA HIS A 312 25.88 -4.16 -2.58
C HIS A 312 27.14 -4.50 -1.74
N LYS A 313 28.28 -3.82 -1.98
CA LYS A 313 29.49 -3.96 -1.16
C LYS A 313 29.25 -3.52 0.29
N GLU A 314 28.47 -2.49 0.49
CA GLU A 314 28.09 -1.94 1.80
C GLU A 314 26.97 -2.75 2.48
N ARG A 315 26.53 -3.88 1.89
CA ARG A 315 25.43 -4.75 2.39
C ARG A 315 24.09 -4.05 2.51
N LEU A 316 23.90 -2.94 1.82
CA LEU A 316 22.63 -2.22 1.73
C LEU A 316 21.72 -2.73 0.61
N MET A 317 22.24 -3.54 -0.30
CA MET A 317 21.51 -4.15 -1.40
C MET A 317 21.59 -5.68 -1.34
N GLY A 318 20.47 -6.35 -1.67
CA GLY A 318 20.36 -7.80 -1.66
C GLY A 318 21.23 -8.50 -2.72
N ARG A 319 21.37 -9.80 -2.57
CA ARG A 319 22.16 -10.65 -3.50
C ARG A 319 21.63 -10.67 -4.93
N ASP A 320 20.34 -10.36 -5.12
CA ASP A 320 19.70 -10.28 -6.44
C ASP A 320 20.01 -8.96 -7.18
N ARG A 321 20.62 -7.99 -6.50
CA ARG A 321 20.97 -6.67 -7.00
C ARG A 321 19.78 -5.88 -7.58
N ILE A 322 18.60 -6.16 -7.06
CA ILE A 322 17.34 -5.49 -7.37
C ILE A 322 16.73 -4.91 -6.08
N HIS A 323 16.57 -5.79 -5.08
CA HIS A 323 15.99 -5.42 -3.80
C HIS A 323 17.07 -4.97 -2.82
N PHE A 324 16.74 -4.00 -2.02
CA PHE A 324 17.60 -3.53 -0.94
C PHE A 324 17.41 -4.37 0.32
N THR A 325 18.39 -4.36 1.20
CA THR A 325 18.25 -4.90 2.55
C THR A 325 17.30 -4.01 3.36
N LYS A 326 16.91 -4.45 4.54
CA LYS A 326 16.10 -3.64 5.46
C LYS A 326 16.77 -2.30 5.76
N GLU A 327 18.08 -2.32 5.99
CA GLU A 327 18.93 -1.16 6.23
C GLU A 327 19.00 -0.26 4.98
N GLY A 328 19.17 -0.84 3.80
CA GLY A 328 19.21 -0.08 2.54
C GLY A 328 17.90 0.63 2.24
N TYR A 329 16.76 -0.02 2.47
CA TYR A 329 15.46 0.64 2.34
C TYR A 329 15.26 1.76 3.39
N ARG A 330 15.71 1.57 4.61
CA ARG A 330 15.68 2.60 5.65
C ARG A 330 16.54 3.81 5.28
N GLU A 331 17.73 3.57 4.74
CA GLU A 331 18.59 4.66 4.27
C GLU A 331 17.92 5.46 3.16
N GLN A 332 17.28 4.81 2.17
CA GLN A 332 16.52 5.51 1.14
C GLN A 332 15.38 6.35 1.72
N GLY A 333 14.66 5.82 2.73
CA GLY A 333 13.63 6.58 3.43
C GLY A 333 14.19 7.80 4.16
N THR A 334 15.36 7.66 4.78
CA THR A 334 16.06 8.77 5.45
C THR A 334 16.50 9.84 4.44
N LEU A 335 17.02 9.44 3.28
CA LEU A 335 17.43 10.37 2.21
C LEU A 335 16.22 11.18 1.69
N LEU A 336 15.07 10.54 1.45
CA LEU A 336 13.86 11.26 1.03
C LEU A 336 13.36 12.19 2.13
N TYR A 337 13.32 11.74 3.39
CA TYR A 337 12.94 12.59 4.51
C TYR A 337 13.81 13.86 4.58
N ARG A 338 15.12 13.72 4.49
CA ARG A 338 16.05 14.87 4.50
C ARG A 338 15.77 15.83 3.34
N ALA A 339 15.48 15.30 2.15
CA ALA A 339 15.14 16.12 0.99
C ALA A 339 13.82 16.88 1.15
N LEU A 340 12.87 16.32 1.87
CA LEU A 340 11.59 17.00 2.16
C LEU A 340 11.71 18.07 3.25
N MET A 341 12.77 18.02 4.08
CA MET A 341 12.98 18.96 5.20
C MET A 341 13.93 20.13 4.85
N GLN A 342 14.48 20.14 3.64
CA GLN A 342 15.28 21.24 3.09
C GLN A 342 14.42 22.28 2.40
#